data_352f40f2512e2aa800e7d1793c4cc6a2
#
_entry.id   352f40f2512e2aa800e7d1793c4cc6a2
#
_cell.length_a   1.000
_cell.length_b   1.000
_cell.length_c   1.000
_cell.angle_alpha   90.00
_cell.angle_beta   90.00
_cell.angle_gamma   90.00
#
_symmetry.space_group_name_H-M   'P 1'
#
loop_
_entity.id
_entity.type
_entity.pdbx_description
1 polymer ?
#
loop_
_entity_poly.entity_id
_entity_poly.type
_entity_poly.pdbx_seq_one_letter_code
_entity_poly.pdbx_strand_id
1 'polypeptide(L)'
;MHTEWTAECSADDPMLVVPWTDAQNDAPRGSVQPGLHFVNLREEPYSIAEIPEADRFPDLARALRALNANRSPFLTAKCDAWSISPRDGATELEAMRKELMLYEDEATYAFTSYIDLLWRERAIFASAHQQQDRLDRIARRAAKLPHAESMLQCVLRPAMVDLGAPLEGFATTLYVTSLGSDAEIANRRWASALEDVVDLLRSREFEVNRTSVTIDQ
;
A
#
# COMPACT_ATOMS: atom_id res chain seq x y z
N MET A 1 0.00 -4.70 -16.77
CA MET A 1 -0.50 -4.88 -15.37
C MET A 1 -2.01 -4.76 -15.35
N HIS A 2 -2.71 -5.67 -14.71
CA HIS A 2 -4.15 -5.51 -14.43
C HIS A 2 -4.34 -4.46 -13.32
N THR A 3 -5.36 -3.61 -13.44
CA THR A 3 -5.55 -2.49 -12.49
C THR A 3 -7.02 -2.26 -12.19
N GLU A 4 -7.34 -2.12 -10.91
CA GLU A 4 -8.68 -1.74 -10.47
C GLU A 4 -8.61 -0.84 -9.24
N TRP A 5 -9.68 -0.12 -8.95
CA TRP A 5 -9.87 0.53 -7.67
C TRP A 5 -11.33 0.47 -7.22
N THR A 6 -11.52 0.47 -5.91
CA THR A 6 -12.83 0.46 -5.26
C THR A 6 -12.87 1.51 -4.15
N ALA A 7 -14.06 1.85 -3.68
CA ALA A 7 -14.25 2.71 -2.51
C ALA A 7 -15.07 1.95 -1.46
N GLU A 8 -14.50 1.83 -0.27
CA GLU A 8 -15.12 1.30 0.94
C GLU A 8 -15.33 2.47 1.90
N CYS A 9 -16.43 3.22 1.72
CA CYS A 9 -16.71 4.45 2.44
C CYS A 9 -18.09 4.44 3.10
N SER A 10 -18.63 3.26 3.39
CA SER A 10 -19.84 3.09 4.17
C SER A 10 -19.60 3.36 5.65
N ALA A 11 -20.65 3.67 6.41
CA ALA A 11 -20.52 3.99 7.84
C ALA A 11 -19.97 2.81 8.67
N ASP A 12 -20.11 1.58 8.18
CA ASP A 12 -19.65 0.36 8.86
C ASP A 12 -18.24 -0.07 8.41
N ASP A 13 -17.66 0.61 7.41
CA ASP A 13 -16.32 0.28 6.92
C ASP A 13 -15.25 0.73 7.93
N PRO A 14 -14.16 -0.05 8.08
CA PRO A 14 -13.11 0.28 9.03
C PRO A 14 -12.39 1.56 8.64
N MET A 15 -12.30 2.49 9.58
CA MET A 15 -11.54 3.74 9.42
C MET A 15 -10.05 3.51 9.74
N LEU A 16 -9.17 4.00 8.89
CA LEU A 16 -7.74 4.07 9.20
C LEU A 16 -7.48 5.24 10.17
N VAL A 17 -6.96 4.93 11.36
CA VAL A 17 -6.54 5.95 12.34
C VAL A 17 -5.02 6.03 12.38
N VAL A 18 -4.47 7.25 12.34
CA VAL A 18 -3.02 7.52 12.38
C VAL A 18 -2.76 8.67 13.37
N PRO A 19 -1.83 8.53 14.33
CA PRO A 19 -1.03 7.34 14.62
C PRO A 19 -1.85 6.19 15.20
N TRP A 20 -1.41 4.97 14.97
CA TRP A 20 -2.03 3.77 15.50
C TRP A 20 -1.07 3.02 16.41
N THR A 21 -1.62 2.25 17.37
CA THR A 21 -0.86 1.37 18.26
C THR A 21 -1.61 0.05 18.41
N ASP A 22 -0.89 -1.05 18.59
CA ASP A 22 -1.47 -2.38 18.87
C ASP A 22 -2.05 -2.51 20.30
N ALA A 23 -2.01 -1.46 21.10
CA ALA A 23 -2.52 -1.48 22.47
C ALA A 23 -4.03 -1.77 22.58
N GLN A 24 -4.75 -1.85 21.44
CA GLN A 24 -6.16 -2.22 21.37
C GLN A 24 -6.42 -3.72 21.11
N ASN A 25 -5.40 -4.48 20.78
CA ASN A 25 -5.52 -5.94 20.65
C ASN A 25 -5.07 -6.57 21.97
N ASP A 26 -6.00 -7.23 22.69
CA ASP A 26 -5.80 -7.98 23.94
C ASP A 26 -4.63 -8.99 23.86
N ALA A 27 -3.40 -8.50 23.87
CA ALA A 27 -2.24 -9.35 24.09
C ALA A 27 -2.23 -9.81 25.56
N PRO A 28 -2.08 -11.10 25.83
CA PRO A 28 -2.00 -11.60 27.20
C PRO A 28 -0.90 -10.86 27.96
N ARG A 29 -1.24 -10.31 29.13
CA ARG A 29 -0.31 -9.63 30.03
C ARG A 29 0.89 -10.56 30.30
N GLY A 30 2.04 -10.26 29.72
CA GLY A 30 3.27 -10.99 29.95
C GLY A 30 4.23 -11.14 28.77
N SER A 31 3.84 -10.83 27.52
CA SER A 31 4.77 -10.82 26.41
C SER A 31 5.41 -9.44 26.27
N VAL A 32 6.70 -9.34 26.56
CA VAL A 32 7.53 -8.14 26.32
C VAL A 32 7.96 -8.14 24.84
N GLN A 33 6.99 -8.12 23.92
CA GLN A 33 7.27 -7.64 22.57
C GLN A 33 6.88 -6.16 22.55
N PRO A 34 7.75 -5.25 22.08
CA PRO A 34 7.33 -3.89 21.84
C PRO A 34 6.13 -3.94 20.89
N GLY A 35 4.97 -3.46 21.35
CA GLY A 35 3.76 -3.47 20.54
C GLY A 35 4.03 -2.72 19.22
N LEU A 36 3.51 -3.25 18.12
CA LEU A 36 3.59 -2.56 16.83
C LEU A 36 2.93 -1.19 16.96
N HIS A 37 3.54 -0.19 16.35
CA HIS A 37 3.05 1.19 16.40
C HIS A 37 3.32 1.91 15.09
N PHE A 38 2.64 3.02 14.88
CA PHE A 38 2.88 3.88 13.74
C PHE A 38 4.29 4.49 13.79
N VAL A 39 5.03 4.36 12.70
CA VAL A 39 6.35 4.95 12.51
C VAL A 39 6.25 6.02 11.43
N ASN A 40 6.53 7.28 11.79
CA ASN A 40 6.56 8.37 10.82
C ASN A 40 7.91 8.37 10.07
N LEU A 41 8.01 7.55 9.03
CA LEU A 41 9.22 7.39 8.22
C LEU A 41 9.69 8.68 7.55
N ARG A 42 8.87 9.71 7.51
CA ARG A 42 9.24 11.00 6.96
C ARG A 42 10.06 11.85 7.93
N GLU A 43 9.69 11.82 9.19
CA GLU A 43 10.41 12.50 10.28
C GLU A 43 11.60 11.67 10.75
N GLU A 44 11.40 10.35 10.80
CA GLU A 44 12.36 9.37 11.29
C GLU A 44 12.71 8.30 10.24
N PRO A 45 13.41 8.66 9.14
CA PRO A 45 13.68 7.71 8.04
C PRO A 45 14.50 6.49 8.46
N TYR A 46 15.25 6.58 9.55
CA TYR A 46 16.06 5.48 10.08
C TYR A 46 15.24 4.45 10.86
N SER A 47 14.08 4.83 11.38
CA SER A 47 13.17 3.93 12.10
C SER A 47 12.48 2.90 11.20
N ILE A 48 12.81 2.86 9.91
CA ILE A 48 12.38 1.78 9.01
C ILE A 48 12.82 0.39 9.51
N ALA A 49 13.90 0.30 10.27
CA ALA A 49 14.35 -0.93 10.90
C ALA A 49 13.43 -1.42 12.03
N GLU A 50 12.53 -0.57 12.51
CA GLU A 50 11.51 -0.92 13.50
C GLU A 50 10.26 -1.57 12.88
N ILE A 51 10.17 -1.58 11.55
CA ILE A 51 9.08 -2.18 10.79
C ILE A 51 9.48 -3.61 10.40
N PRO A 52 8.91 -4.66 11.04
CA PRO A 52 9.34 -6.04 10.82
C PRO A 52 9.21 -6.51 9.37
N GLU A 53 8.18 -6.04 8.68
CA GLU A 53 7.94 -6.36 7.27
C GLU A 53 9.00 -5.74 6.36
N ALA A 54 9.46 -4.53 6.69
CA ALA A 54 10.53 -3.86 5.96
C ALA A 54 11.90 -4.55 6.17
N ASP A 55 12.15 -5.08 7.37
CA ASP A 55 13.35 -5.88 7.65
C ASP A 55 13.32 -7.21 6.88
N ARG A 56 12.17 -7.87 6.84
CA ARG A 56 11.96 -9.14 6.14
C ARG A 56 11.99 -9.01 4.61
N PHE A 57 11.48 -7.90 4.06
CA PHE A 57 11.33 -7.68 2.62
C PHE A 57 12.04 -6.38 2.18
N PRO A 58 13.30 -6.47 1.70
CA PRO A 58 14.09 -5.29 1.30
C PRO A 58 13.44 -4.44 0.20
N ASP A 59 12.63 -5.04 -0.68
CA ASP A 59 11.92 -4.33 -1.74
C ASP A 59 10.78 -3.48 -1.18
N LEU A 60 10.06 -3.99 -0.17
CA LEU A 60 9.08 -3.21 0.58
C LEU A 60 9.77 -2.04 1.31
N ALA A 61 10.91 -2.28 1.95
CA ALA A 61 11.69 -1.21 2.60
C ALA A 61 12.09 -0.10 1.61
N ARG A 62 12.50 -0.46 0.38
CA ARG A 62 12.80 0.53 -0.67
C ARG A 62 11.56 1.34 -1.07
N ALA A 63 10.43 0.66 -1.26
CA ALA A 63 9.15 1.29 -1.56
C ALA A 63 8.73 2.28 -0.48
N LEU A 64 8.77 1.89 0.80
CA LEU A 64 8.42 2.74 1.93
C LEU A 64 9.32 3.98 2.02
N ARG A 65 10.65 3.82 1.86
CA ARG A 65 11.59 4.97 1.81
C ARG A 65 11.27 5.92 0.66
N ALA A 66 10.98 5.38 -0.50
CA ALA A 66 10.66 6.17 -1.67
C ALA A 66 9.35 6.93 -1.49
N LEU A 67 8.29 6.28 -0.98
CA LEU A 67 6.98 6.88 -0.73
C LEU A 67 7.00 7.94 0.38
N ASN A 68 7.92 7.86 1.35
CA ASN A 68 8.06 8.85 2.41
C ASN A 68 9.16 9.90 2.12
N ALA A 69 9.81 9.86 0.97
CA ALA A 69 10.84 10.85 0.61
C ALA A 69 10.28 12.28 0.54
N ASN A 70 11.15 13.28 0.71
CA ASN A 70 10.76 14.70 0.84
C ASN A 70 9.81 15.23 -0.25
N ARG A 71 9.97 14.77 -1.49
CA ARG A 71 9.13 15.17 -2.64
C ARG A 71 7.95 14.25 -2.91
N SER A 72 7.83 13.17 -2.17
CA SER A 72 6.70 12.27 -2.32
C SER A 72 5.39 12.96 -1.93
N PRO A 73 4.30 12.73 -2.68
CA PRO A 73 2.98 13.23 -2.32
C PRO A 73 2.32 12.43 -1.20
N PHE A 74 2.99 11.38 -0.70
CA PHE A 74 2.41 10.44 0.26
C PHE A 74 3.13 10.45 1.61
N LEU A 75 2.38 10.02 2.62
CA LEU A 75 2.82 9.45 3.89
C LEU A 75 2.28 8.02 3.93
N THR A 76 3.08 7.06 4.39
CA THR A 76 2.62 5.67 4.58
C THR A 76 2.20 5.42 6.02
N ALA A 77 1.16 4.60 6.24
CA ALA A 77 0.63 4.33 7.57
C ALA A 77 0.84 2.87 8.01
N LYS A 78 0.36 1.91 7.26
CA LYS A 78 0.52 0.47 7.51
C LYS A 78 1.04 -0.22 6.26
N CYS A 79 1.70 -1.34 6.45
CA CYS A 79 2.13 -2.20 5.35
C CYS A 79 2.24 -3.64 5.81
N ASP A 80 2.16 -4.56 4.86
CA ASP A 80 2.53 -5.96 5.04
C ASP A 80 2.89 -6.58 3.68
N ALA A 81 3.57 -7.73 3.70
CA ALA A 81 3.87 -8.50 2.50
C ALA A 81 3.94 -10.00 2.82
N TRP A 82 3.36 -10.83 1.96
CA TRP A 82 3.29 -12.27 2.15
C TRP A 82 3.21 -13.04 0.84
N SER A 83 3.53 -14.34 0.92
CA SER A 83 3.34 -15.28 -0.19
C SER A 83 2.03 -16.04 -0.03
N ILE A 84 1.39 -16.37 -1.15
CA ILE A 84 0.21 -17.24 -1.22
C ILE A 84 0.63 -18.50 -1.95
N SER A 85 0.51 -19.65 -1.26
CA SER A 85 0.82 -20.97 -1.81
C SER A 85 -0.46 -21.73 -2.19
N PRO A 86 -0.37 -22.76 -3.03
CA PRO A 86 -1.54 -23.61 -3.34
C PRO A 86 -2.17 -24.29 -2.12
N ARG A 87 -1.39 -24.44 -1.04
CA ARG A 87 -1.89 -25.06 0.20
C ARG A 87 -2.76 -24.10 1.01
N ASP A 88 -2.39 -22.82 1.00
CA ASP A 88 -2.98 -21.83 1.90
C ASP A 88 -4.03 -20.95 1.24
N GLY A 89 -3.98 -20.81 -0.11
CA GLY A 89 -4.82 -19.88 -0.86
C GLY A 89 -5.23 -20.38 -2.25
N ALA A 90 -5.57 -21.67 -2.42
CA ALA A 90 -5.92 -22.23 -3.73
C ALA A 90 -7.06 -21.47 -4.43
N THR A 91 -8.10 -21.08 -3.69
CA THR A 91 -9.26 -20.33 -4.22
C THR A 91 -8.88 -18.93 -4.67
N GLU A 92 -8.05 -18.25 -3.89
CA GLU A 92 -7.54 -16.92 -4.22
C GLU A 92 -6.66 -16.95 -5.46
N LEU A 93 -5.73 -17.93 -5.54
CA LEU A 93 -4.89 -18.13 -6.70
C LEU A 93 -5.71 -18.42 -7.96
N GLU A 94 -6.77 -19.22 -7.85
CA GLU A 94 -7.65 -19.50 -8.98
C GLU A 94 -8.38 -18.24 -9.46
N ALA A 95 -8.88 -17.42 -8.53
CA ALA A 95 -9.52 -16.16 -8.86
C ALA A 95 -8.56 -15.19 -9.58
N MET A 96 -7.37 -15.01 -9.03
CA MET A 96 -6.33 -14.16 -9.63
C MET A 96 -5.89 -14.63 -11.01
N ARG A 97 -5.72 -15.97 -11.20
CA ARG A 97 -5.39 -16.53 -12.51
C ARG A 97 -6.45 -16.24 -13.57
N LYS A 98 -7.72 -16.40 -13.21
CA LYS A 98 -8.85 -16.10 -14.11
C LYS A 98 -8.83 -14.62 -14.52
N GLU A 99 -8.60 -13.74 -13.57
CA GLU A 99 -8.57 -12.31 -13.81
C GLU A 99 -7.42 -11.89 -14.72
N LEU A 100 -6.24 -12.48 -14.52
CA LEU A 100 -5.05 -12.25 -15.35
C LEU A 100 -5.02 -13.08 -16.62
N MET A 101 -5.99 -13.96 -16.86
CA MET A 101 -6.06 -14.90 -18.00
C MET A 101 -4.81 -15.79 -18.11
N LEU A 102 -4.26 -16.22 -16.98
CA LEU A 102 -3.07 -17.08 -16.91
C LEU A 102 -3.43 -18.56 -16.80
N TYR A 103 -2.55 -19.42 -17.32
CA TYR A 103 -2.67 -20.87 -17.18
C TYR A 103 -2.19 -21.34 -15.81
N GLU A 104 -2.63 -22.53 -15.38
CA GLU A 104 -2.33 -23.06 -14.05
C GLU A 104 -0.85 -23.30 -13.81
N ASP A 105 -0.11 -23.77 -14.81
CA ASP A 105 1.32 -24.01 -14.75
C ASP A 105 2.18 -22.72 -14.73
N GLU A 106 1.63 -21.61 -15.19
CA GLU A 106 2.30 -20.31 -15.20
C GLU A 106 2.17 -19.55 -13.87
N ALA A 107 1.16 -19.87 -13.07
CA ALA A 107 0.72 -19.08 -11.92
C ALA A 107 0.28 -19.97 -10.74
N THR A 108 1.22 -20.71 -10.17
CA THR A 108 1.00 -21.63 -9.05
C THR A 108 1.14 -20.93 -7.68
N TYR A 109 1.93 -19.86 -7.62
CA TYR A 109 2.18 -19.06 -6.42
C TYR A 109 1.85 -17.59 -6.67
N ALA A 110 1.49 -16.87 -5.60
CA ALA A 110 1.46 -15.41 -5.64
C ALA A 110 2.32 -14.82 -4.52
N PHE A 111 2.79 -13.61 -4.76
CA PHE A 111 3.35 -12.76 -3.73
C PHE A 111 2.60 -11.44 -3.75
N THR A 112 2.19 -10.97 -2.58
CA THR A 112 1.38 -9.76 -2.43
C THR A 112 1.89 -8.88 -1.32
N SER A 113 1.61 -7.59 -1.43
CA SER A 113 1.79 -6.62 -0.35
C SER A 113 0.65 -5.64 -0.32
N TYR A 114 0.43 -5.02 0.85
CA TYR A 114 -0.33 -3.79 0.90
C TYR A 114 0.48 -2.66 1.55
N ILE A 115 0.15 -1.42 1.17
CA ILE A 115 0.65 -0.19 1.79
C ILE A 115 -0.51 0.79 1.89
N ASP A 116 -0.80 1.26 3.09
CA ASP A 116 -1.75 2.35 3.29
C ASP A 116 -1.08 3.69 3.03
N LEU A 117 -1.64 4.45 2.09
CA LEU A 117 -1.17 5.73 1.62
C LEU A 117 -2.09 6.86 2.07
N LEU A 118 -1.52 7.90 2.63
CA LEU A 118 -2.19 9.17 2.91
C LEU A 118 -1.66 10.24 1.96
N TRP A 119 -2.55 10.92 1.25
CA TRP A 119 -2.14 12.09 0.47
C TRP A 119 -1.72 13.21 1.40
N ARG A 120 -0.52 13.74 1.21
CA ARG A 120 0.00 14.81 2.08
C ARG A 120 -0.71 16.14 1.85
N GLU A 121 -1.11 16.44 0.62
CA GLU A 121 -1.89 17.64 0.32
C GLU A 121 -3.25 17.54 0.99
N ARG A 122 -3.51 18.44 1.96
CA ARG A 122 -4.70 18.43 2.80
C ARG A 122 -6.00 18.48 2.00
N ALA A 123 -6.03 19.24 0.90
CA ALA A 123 -7.20 19.34 0.05
C ALA A 123 -7.54 18.00 -0.63
N ILE A 124 -6.52 17.21 -1.02
CA ILE A 124 -6.70 15.88 -1.61
C ILE A 124 -7.07 14.89 -0.52
N PHE A 125 -6.38 14.92 0.62
CA PHE A 125 -6.66 14.03 1.76
C PHE A 125 -8.12 14.13 2.22
N ALA A 126 -8.66 15.34 2.34
CA ALA A 126 -10.01 15.60 2.82
C ALA A 126 -11.12 15.33 1.78
N SER A 127 -10.79 14.96 0.53
CA SER A 127 -11.78 14.86 -0.55
C SER A 127 -11.74 13.49 -1.25
N ALA A 128 -12.78 12.68 -1.01
CA ALA A 128 -12.96 11.40 -1.72
C ALA A 128 -12.95 11.61 -3.24
N HIS A 129 -13.66 12.61 -3.75
CA HIS A 129 -13.75 12.90 -5.18
C HIS A 129 -12.39 13.22 -5.81
N GLN A 130 -11.57 14.04 -5.15
CA GLN A 130 -10.22 14.33 -5.65
C GLN A 130 -9.33 13.08 -5.63
N GLN A 131 -9.47 12.23 -4.61
CA GLN A 131 -8.72 10.97 -4.58
C GLN A 131 -9.20 10.00 -5.67
N GLN A 132 -10.50 9.88 -5.92
CA GLN A 132 -11.06 9.08 -7.02
C GLN A 132 -10.49 9.51 -8.37
N ASP A 133 -10.47 10.81 -8.67
CA ASP A 133 -9.87 11.34 -9.90
C ASP A 133 -8.37 10.97 -10.04
N ARG A 134 -7.65 10.93 -8.91
CA ARG A 134 -6.25 10.51 -8.88
C ARG A 134 -6.10 9.00 -9.10
N LEU A 135 -6.94 8.20 -8.45
CA LEU A 135 -6.96 6.75 -8.60
C LEU A 135 -7.26 6.33 -10.05
N ASP A 136 -8.20 7.00 -10.70
CA ASP A 136 -8.48 6.80 -12.13
C ASP A 136 -7.26 7.05 -13.03
N ARG A 137 -6.48 8.07 -12.70
CA ARG A 137 -5.24 8.38 -13.45
C ARG A 137 -4.16 7.34 -13.16
N ILE A 138 -3.99 6.96 -11.89
CA ILE A 138 -3.03 5.93 -11.47
C ILE A 138 -3.36 4.61 -12.18
N ALA A 139 -4.61 4.15 -12.11
CA ALA A 139 -5.04 2.89 -12.73
C ALA A 139 -4.78 2.89 -14.26
N ARG A 140 -5.20 3.96 -14.97
CA ARG A 140 -4.95 4.07 -16.42
C ARG A 140 -3.48 4.07 -16.81
N ARG A 141 -2.59 4.58 -15.96
CA ARG A 141 -1.14 4.57 -16.23
C ARG A 141 -0.51 3.25 -15.85
N ALA A 142 -0.87 2.71 -14.71
CA ALA A 142 -0.37 1.41 -14.25
C ALA A 142 -0.79 0.27 -15.21
N ALA A 143 -1.96 0.37 -15.85
CA ALA A 143 -2.37 -0.58 -16.89
C ALA A 143 -1.39 -0.67 -18.09
N LYS A 144 -0.52 0.35 -18.27
CA LYS A 144 0.50 0.36 -19.34
C LYS A 144 1.86 -0.20 -18.89
N LEU A 145 2.02 -0.52 -17.60
CA LEU A 145 3.24 -1.12 -17.09
C LEU A 145 3.39 -2.56 -17.62
N PRO A 146 4.62 -3.00 -17.92
CA PRO A 146 4.88 -4.28 -18.59
C PRO A 146 4.86 -5.48 -17.64
N HIS A 147 3.83 -5.57 -16.77
CA HIS A 147 3.66 -6.62 -15.77
C HIS A 147 2.36 -7.37 -16.01
N ALA A 148 2.32 -8.24 -17.02
CA ALA A 148 1.11 -8.98 -17.41
C ALA A 148 0.61 -9.92 -16.30
N GLU A 149 1.53 -10.48 -15.49
CA GLU A 149 1.24 -11.40 -14.42
C GLU A 149 1.05 -10.70 -13.05
N SER A 150 0.81 -9.38 -13.07
CA SER A 150 0.68 -8.59 -11.85
C SER A 150 -0.59 -7.75 -11.84
N MET A 151 -1.10 -7.53 -10.64
CA MET A 151 -2.29 -6.74 -10.35
C MET A 151 -1.94 -5.57 -9.44
N LEU A 152 -2.57 -4.43 -9.71
CA LEU A 152 -2.62 -3.27 -8.82
C LEU A 152 -4.07 -3.02 -8.43
N GLN A 153 -4.38 -3.17 -7.15
CA GLN A 153 -5.69 -2.85 -6.60
C GLN A 153 -5.54 -1.69 -5.62
N CYS A 154 -6.42 -0.71 -5.73
CA CYS A 154 -6.47 0.42 -4.81
C CYS A 154 -7.82 0.46 -4.12
N VAL A 155 -7.84 0.59 -2.80
CA VAL A 155 -9.07 0.70 -2.01
C VAL A 155 -9.08 2.04 -1.29
N LEU A 156 -10.02 2.91 -1.64
CA LEU A 156 -10.25 4.17 -0.95
C LEU A 156 -11.05 3.92 0.32
N ARG A 157 -10.57 4.42 1.47
CA ARG A 157 -11.18 4.22 2.79
C ARG A 157 -11.23 5.51 3.60
N PRO A 158 -12.18 5.67 4.53
CA PRO A 158 -12.13 6.74 5.51
C PRO A 158 -10.86 6.69 6.35
N ALA A 159 -10.32 7.84 6.66
CA ALA A 159 -9.14 7.96 7.52
C ALA A 159 -9.23 9.16 8.46
N MET A 160 -8.65 9.02 9.64
CA MET A 160 -8.41 10.08 10.60
C MET A 160 -6.92 10.17 10.90
N VAL A 161 -6.35 11.36 10.77
CA VAL A 161 -4.93 11.63 11.05
C VAL A 161 -4.84 12.65 12.16
N ASP A 162 -4.08 12.36 13.22
CA ASP A 162 -3.78 13.29 14.32
C ASP A 162 -2.25 13.37 14.52
N LEU A 163 -1.58 14.10 13.64
CA LEU A 163 -0.15 14.41 13.74
C LEU A 163 0.12 15.80 14.33
N GLY A 164 -0.86 16.37 15.03
CA GLY A 164 -0.79 17.69 15.64
C GLY A 164 -2.16 18.32 15.83
N ALA A 165 -3.06 18.10 14.89
CA ALA A 165 -4.49 18.41 15.01
C ALA A 165 -5.29 17.34 14.26
N PRO A 166 -6.40 16.82 14.84
CA PRO A 166 -7.19 15.79 14.21
C PRO A 166 -7.78 16.28 12.89
N LEU A 167 -7.63 15.47 11.85
CA LEU A 167 -8.10 15.74 10.51
C LEU A 167 -8.77 14.50 9.96
N GLU A 168 -10.03 14.61 9.55
CA GLU A 168 -10.76 13.56 8.86
C GLU A 168 -10.56 13.67 7.34
N GLY A 169 -10.48 12.52 6.68
CA GLY A 169 -10.29 12.44 5.24
C GLY A 169 -10.31 10.99 4.76
N PHE A 170 -9.47 10.69 3.78
CA PHE A 170 -9.44 9.38 3.14
C PHE A 170 -8.01 8.89 2.95
N ALA A 171 -7.81 7.59 3.08
CA ALA A 171 -6.59 6.87 2.74
C ALA A 171 -6.82 5.99 1.52
N THR A 172 -5.75 5.64 0.84
CA THR A 172 -5.76 4.62 -0.21
C THR A 172 -4.93 3.44 0.23
N THR A 173 -5.53 2.25 0.38
CA THR A 173 -4.76 1.01 0.52
C THR A 173 -4.36 0.54 -0.88
N LEU A 174 -3.06 0.41 -1.09
CA LEU A 174 -2.46 -0.03 -2.34
C LEU A 174 -2.06 -1.50 -2.20
N TYR A 175 -2.67 -2.40 -2.97
CA TYR A 175 -2.26 -3.80 -3.08
C TYR A 175 -1.49 -4.00 -4.37
N VAL A 176 -0.31 -4.62 -4.28
CA VAL A 176 0.45 -5.09 -5.45
C VAL A 176 0.62 -6.59 -5.31
N THR A 177 0.11 -7.33 -6.27
CA THR A 177 0.16 -8.79 -6.31
C THR A 177 0.77 -9.26 -7.62
N SER A 178 1.66 -10.25 -7.57
CA SER A 178 2.22 -10.89 -8.76
C SER A 178 2.18 -12.39 -8.65
N LEU A 179 1.90 -13.05 -9.77
CA LEU A 179 1.84 -14.50 -9.88
C LEU A 179 3.10 -15.06 -10.54
N GLY A 180 3.45 -16.30 -10.17
CA GLY A 180 4.58 -17.03 -10.73
C GLY A 180 4.39 -18.54 -10.67
N SER A 181 5.18 -19.27 -11.45
CA SER A 181 5.22 -20.75 -11.43
C SER A 181 5.77 -21.30 -10.10
N ASP A 182 6.50 -20.49 -9.36
CA ASP A 182 7.03 -20.78 -8.04
C ASP A 182 7.11 -19.50 -7.19
N ALA A 183 7.41 -19.67 -5.90
CA ALA A 183 7.47 -18.58 -4.94
C ALA A 183 8.56 -17.53 -5.25
N GLU A 184 9.71 -17.96 -5.80
CA GLU A 184 10.81 -17.06 -6.14
C GLU A 184 10.45 -16.18 -7.34
N ILE A 185 9.85 -16.77 -8.38
CA ILE A 185 9.38 -16.03 -9.55
C ILE A 185 8.27 -15.04 -9.17
N ALA A 186 7.30 -15.47 -8.35
CA ALA A 186 6.24 -14.59 -7.87
C ALA A 186 6.81 -13.39 -7.09
N ASN A 187 7.74 -13.63 -6.16
CA ASN A 187 8.39 -12.57 -5.38
C ASN A 187 9.21 -11.60 -6.26
N ARG A 188 9.99 -12.11 -7.22
CA ARG A 188 10.79 -11.28 -8.12
C ARG A 188 9.90 -10.40 -9.03
N ARG A 189 8.81 -10.96 -9.56
CA ARG A 189 7.82 -10.21 -10.36
C ARG A 189 7.16 -9.12 -9.52
N TRP A 190 6.77 -9.46 -8.27
CA TRP A 190 6.22 -8.51 -7.32
C TRP A 190 7.19 -7.35 -7.03
N ALA A 191 8.45 -7.65 -6.76
CA ALA A 191 9.44 -6.63 -6.47
C ALA A 191 9.59 -5.63 -7.64
N SER A 192 9.66 -6.14 -8.88
CA SER A 192 9.72 -5.30 -10.08
C SER A 192 8.43 -4.50 -10.30
N ALA A 193 7.27 -5.12 -10.09
CA ALA A 193 5.97 -4.45 -10.22
C ALA A 193 5.79 -3.35 -9.17
N LEU A 194 6.18 -3.62 -7.91
CA LEU A 194 6.13 -2.63 -6.82
C LEU A 194 7.04 -1.44 -7.11
N GLU A 195 8.26 -1.66 -7.60
CA GLU A 195 9.19 -0.58 -7.98
C GLU A 195 8.58 0.35 -9.03
N ASP A 196 8.06 -0.21 -10.13
CA ASP A 196 7.44 0.57 -11.21
C ASP A 196 6.16 1.30 -10.76
N VAL A 197 5.35 0.70 -9.88
CA VAL A 197 4.19 1.35 -9.28
C VAL A 197 4.63 2.51 -8.38
N VAL A 198 5.65 2.34 -7.56
CA VAL A 198 6.18 3.40 -6.70
C VAL A 198 6.74 4.56 -7.54
N ASP A 199 7.45 4.26 -8.63
CA ASP A 199 7.97 5.28 -9.53
C ASP A 199 6.85 6.04 -10.24
N LEU A 200 5.78 5.34 -10.64
CA LEU A 200 4.57 5.97 -11.17
C LEU A 200 3.96 6.94 -10.14
N LEU A 201 3.76 6.50 -8.91
CA LEU A 201 3.16 7.30 -7.83
C LEU A 201 3.99 8.54 -7.49
N ARG A 202 5.32 8.49 -7.65
CA ARG A 202 6.25 9.58 -7.42
C ARG A 202 6.52 10.45 -8.65
N SER A 203 5.84 10.17 -9.75
CA SER A 203 5.99 10.98 -10.96
C SER A 203 5.52 12.42 -10.74
N ARG A 204 6.08 13.37 -11.52
CA ARG A 204 5.79 14.81 -11.39
C ARG A 204 4.31 15.18 -11.42
N GLU A 205 3.49 14.36 -12.03
CA GLU A 205 2.05 14.57 -12.10
C GLU A 205 1.36 14.52 -10.73
N PHE A 206 1.93 13.76 -9.79
CA PHE A 206 1.39 13.56 -8.45
C PHE A 206 2.16 14.36 -7.38
N GLU A 207 3.25 15.04 -7.74
CA GLU A 207 4.04 15.84 -6.78
C GLU A 207 3.16 16.87 -6.05
N VAL A 208 3.45 17.06 -4.75
CA VAL A 208 2.79 18.08 -3.93
C VAL A 208 3.15 19.47 -4.46
N ASN A 209 2.15 20.29 -4.64
CA ASN A 209 2.37 21.69 -4.99
C ASN A 209 3.07 22.40 -3.81
N ARG A 210 4.14 23.13 -4.07
CA ARG A 210 4.96 23.78 -3.03
C ARG A 210 4.20 24.78 -2.14
N THR A 211 3.04 25.23 -2.60
CA THR A 211 2.18 26.17 -1.86
C THR A 211 1.02 25.49 -1.14
N SER A 212 0.89 24.16 -1.25
CA SER A 212 -0.19 23.42 -0.61
C SER A 212 0.08 23.22 0.88
N VAL A 213 -0.96 23.33 1.69
CA VAL A 213 -0.95 22.93 3.09
C VAL A 213 -0.95 21.40 3.16
N THR A 214 -0.08 20.83 3.99
CA THR A 214 0.06 19.39 4.13
C THR A 214 -0.49 18.90 5.48
N ILE A 215 -0.80 17.60 5.58
CA ILE A 215 -1.37 16.98 6.78
C ILE A 215 -0.33 16.73 7.87
N ASP A 216 0.94 16.82 7.53
CA ASP A 216 2.12 16.59 8.38
C ASP A 216 2.76 17.93 8.86
N GLN A 217 2.00 19.02 8.78
CA GLN A 217 2.32 20.37 9.30
C GLN A 217 1.24 20.82 10.32
#